data_d921ade59c04c24ddf7cdf918c212b07
#
_entry.id   d921ade59c04c24ddf7cdf918c212b07
#
_cell.length_a   1.000
_cell.length_b   1.000
_cell.length_c   1.000
_cell.angle_alpha   90.00
_cell.angle_beta   90.00
_cell.angle_gamma   90.00
#
_symmetry.space_group_name_H-M   'P 1'
#
loop_
_entity.id
_entity.type
_entity.pdbx_description
1 polymer ?
#
loop_
_entity_poly.entity_id
_entity_poly.type
_entity_poly.pdbx_seq_one_letter_code
_entity_poly.pdbx_strand_id
1 'polypeptide(L)'
;RTVAQEAFSILQTGGLLWKVLTITAKEKLCFCEKTECNPEACPYAKGHFDRINEAVYELWTTGNCYDRETLLSHADKWKVCPFEMSLDLSLWVDAVICDYNYVFDPNVCLKRFFADGVKGNYIFLIDEAHNLVDRAREMYSASICKEEVLRIRNIMKFYSPRVTKALNKVNRQLLELKKECGRYEVLAGPGGLPVSLLALQGELDHFMEESQNVAVTEQILDFYFSVRDFLNVSELLDENYVVYSEHKDDGEFRLNLMCVNPAVNLAQRLEKGVGTAFFSATLLPMTYYRKMLSVRTDDFGIYVQSPFDREKRCLVVGRDVSS
;
A
#
# COMPACT_ATOMS: atom_id res chain seq x y z
N ARG A 1 -14.95 -5.40 -2.91
CA ARG A 1 -15.72 -4.21 -2.45
C ARG A 1 -17.21 -4.38 -2.73
N THR A 2 -17.64 -4.74 -3.92
CA THR A 2 -19.06 -4.90 -4.29
C THR A 2 -19.79 -5.86 -3.36
N VAL A 3 -19.22 -7.04 -3.10
CA VAL A 3 -19.83 -8.04 -2.19
C VAL A 3 -19.99 -7.48 -0.77
N ALA A 4 -19.00 -6.75 -0.26
CA ALA A 4 -19.11 -6.12 1.06
C ALA A 4 -20.19 -5.01 1.09
N GLN A 5 -20.30 -4.20 0.03
CA GLN A 5 -21.35 -3.20 -0.10
C GLN A 5 -22.75 -3.85 -0.15
N GLU A 6 -22.91 -4.92 -0.91
CA GLU A 6 -24.16 -5.69 -0.97
C GLU A 6 -24.53 -6.28 0.39
N ALA A 7 -23.56 -6.84 1.12
CA ALA A 7 -23.81 -7.36 2.47
C ALA A 7 -24.30 -6.27 3.42
N PHE A 8 -23.66 -5.09 3.43
CA PHE A 8 -24.14 -3.97 4.24
C PHE A 8 -25.50 -3.44 3.79
N SER A 9 -25.78 -3.40 2.49
CA SER A 9 -27.09 -3.01 1.96
C SER A 9 -28.22 -3.94 2.45
N ILE A 10 -27.97 -5.26 2.46
CA ILE A 10 -28.91 -6.26 3.01
C ILE A 10 -29.14 -6.01 4.50
N LEU A 11 -28.06 -5.80 5.28
CA LEU A 11 -28.15 -5.53 6.70
C LEU A 11 -28.90 -4.23 7.01
N GLN A 12 -28.67 -3.17 6.24
CA GLN A 12 -29.36 -1.89 6.38
C GLN A 12 -30.85 -2.03 6.03
N THR A 13 -31.20 -2.81 5.00
CA THR A 13 -32.59 -3.14 4.67
C THR A 13 -33.26 -3.93 5.82
N GLY A 14 -32.48 -4.76 6.54
CA GLY A 14 -32.91 -5.47 7.74
C GLY A 14 -32.97 -4.62 9.01
N GLY A 15 -32.68 -3.32 8.93
CA GLY A 15 -32.79 -2.38 10.06
C GLY A 15 -31.46 -1.98 10.72
N LEU A 16 -30.31 -2.35 10.16
CA LEU A 16 -29.01 -1.87 10.65
C LEU A 16 -28.87 -0.38 10.33
N LEU A 17 -28.61 0.44 11.35
CA LEU A 17 -28.48 1.90 11.21
C LEU A 17 -27.03 2.36 11.03
N TRP A 18 -26.11 1.45 10.73
CA TRP A 18 -24.70 1.79 10.58
C TRP A 18 -24.44 2.69 9.37
N LYS A 19 -23.52 3.60 9.59
CA LYS A 19 -22.92 4.44 8.55
C LYS A 19 -21.76 3.71 7.91
N VAL A 20 -21.82 3.51 6.61
CA VAL A 20 -20.86 2.69 5.86
C VAL A 20 -20.19 3.53 4.78
N LEU A 21 -18.85 3.64 4.85
CA LEU A 21 -18.04 4.34 3.86
C LEU A 21 -17.27 3.36 3.00
N THR A 22 -17.25 3.58 1.69
CA THR A 22 -16.34 2.89 0.77
C THR A 22 -15.22 3.82 0.31
N ILE A 23 -13.99 3.59 0.77
CA ILE A 23 -12.81 4.35 0.33
C ILE A 23 -12.42 3.90 -1.08
N THR A 24 -12.29 4.86 -1.97
CA THR A 24 -11.87 4.67 -3.35
C THR A 24 -10.53 5.37 -3.56
N ALA A 25 -9.66 4.80 -4.41
CA ALA A 25 -8.34 5.37 -4.69
C ALA A 25 -8.45 6.81 -5.23
N LYS A 26 -7.47 7.63 -4.86
CA LYS A 26 -7.46 9.08 -5.16
C LYS A 26 -7.62 9.37 -6.65
N GLU A 27 -6.94 8.62 -7.50
CA GLU A 27 -6.97 8.76 -8.96
C GLU A 27 -8.37 8.53 -9.55
N LYS A 28 -9.18 7.69 -8.86
CA LYS A 28 -10.56 7.38 -9.27
C LYS A 28 -11.60 8.37 -8.76
N LEU A 29 -11.23 9.17 -7.75
CA LEU A 29 -12.07 10.22 -7.17
C LEU A 29 -11.72 11.61 -7.66
N CYS A 30 -10.49 11.82 -8.13
CA CYS A 30 -10.01 13.14 -8.54
C CYS A 30 -10.83 13.68 -9.72
N PHE A 31 -11.27 14.94 -9.60
CA PHE A 31 -11.96 15.65 -10.69
C PHE A 31 -10.99 16.24 -11.73
N CYS A 32 -9.70 16.33 -11.39
CA CYS A 32 -8.67 16.90 -12.25
C CYS A 32 -8.02 15.78 -13.09
N GLU A 33 -7.66 16.08 -14.33
CA GLU A 33 -6.94 15.15 -15.21
C GLU A 33 -5.56 14.76 -14.63
N LYS A 34 -4.90 15.73 -13.98
CA LYS A 34 -3.65 15.51 -13.25
C LYS A 34 -3.87 15.68 -11.76
N THR A 35 -3.30 14.77 -10.97
CA THR A 35 -3.42 14.76 -9.51
C THR A 35 -2.40 15.72 -8.88
N GLU A 36 -2.50 17.01 -9.17
CA GLU A 36 -1.67 18.07 -8.58
C GLU A 36 -2.42 18.70 -7.40
N CYS A 37 -2.12 18.26 -6.17
CA CYS A 37 -2.89 18.59 -4.98
C CYS A 37 -2.41 19.85 -4.26
N ASN A 38 -2.33 20.97 -4.99
CA ASN A 38 -2.01 22.26 -4.41
C ASN A 38 -3.09 23.30 -4.78
N PRO A 39 -3.24 24.40 -4.01
CA PRO A 39 -4.29 25.41 -4.23
C PRO A 39 -4.18 26.19 -5.55
N GLU A 40 -3.02 26.14 -6.21
CA GLU A 40 -2.78 26.84 -7.48
C GLU A 40 -3.28 26.02 -8.66
N ALA A 41 -3.03 24.69 -8.63
CA ALA A 41 -3.38 23.78 -9.72
C ALA A 41 -4.77 23.14 -9.55
N CYS A 42 -5.25 22.96 -8.29
CA CYS A 42 -6.49 22.24 -8.01
C CYS A 42 -7.54 23.15 -7.37
N PRO A 43 -8.69 23.41 -8.05
CA PRO A 43 -9.75 24.25 -7.51
C PRO A 43 -10.44 23.63 -6.28
N TYR A 44 -10.37 22.32 -6.12
CA TYR A 44 -10.92 21.59 -4.96
C TYR A 44 -9.96 21.57 -3.76
N ALA A 45 -8.67 21.83 -3.97
CA ALA A 45 -7.70 22.05 -2.90
C ALA A 45 -7.78 23.48 -2.36
N LYS A 46 -8.09 24.46 -3.25
CA LYS A 46 -8.21 25.87 -2.87
C LYS A 46 -9.38 26.09 -1.94
N GLY A 47 -9.10 26.51 -0.70
CA GLY A 47 -10.11 26.75 0.34
C GLY A 47 -10.80 25.47 0.83
N HIS A 48 -10.18 24.31 0.64
CA HIS A 48 -10.67 23.01 1.12
C HIS A 48 -10.94 23.03 2.62
N PHE A 49 -9.96 23.50 3.39
CA PHE A 49 -10.03 23.50 4.85
C PHE A 49 -11.09 24.44 5.42
N ASP A 50 -11.52 25.43 4.65
CA ASP A 50 -12.57 26.36 5.07
C ASP A 50 -13.97 25.73 4.98
N ARG A 51 -14.15 24.69 4.15
CA ARG A 51 -15.45 24.10 3.80
C ARG A 51 -15.63 22.64 4.25
N ILE A 52 -14.51 21.94 4.50
CA ILE A 52 -14.53 20.49 4.70
C ILE A 52 -15.36 20.06 5.91
N ASN A 53 -15.30 20.79 7.02
CA ASN A 53 -16.01 20.42 8.24
C ASN A 53 -17.51 20.44 8.04
N GLU A 54 -18.03 21.48 7.39
CA GLU A 54 -19.45 21.60 7.09
C GLU A 54 -19.91 20.59 6.05
N ALA A 55 -19.08 20.34 5.03
CA ALA A 55 -19.34 19.32 4.01
C ALA A 55 -19.43 17.92 4.63
N VAL A 56 -18.48 17.54 5.49
CA VAL A 56 -18.51 16.24 6.19
C VAL A 56 -19.71 16.14 7.12
N TYR A 57 -20.02 17.20 7.88
CA TYR A 57 -21.17 17.21 8.79
C TYR A 57 -22.48 17.05 8.06
N GLU A 58 -22.71 17.80 6.96
CA GLU A 58 -23.92 17.64 6.14
C GLU A 58 -24.04 16.23 5.58
N LEU A 59 -22.95 15.69 4.99
CA LEU A 59 -22.93 14.35 4.44
C LEU A 59 -23.24 13.29 5.49
N TRP A 60 -22.61 13.41 6.65
CA TRP A 60 -22.79 12.49 7.78
C TRP A 60 -24.22 12.50 8.31
N THR A 61 -24.90 13.67 8.35
CA THR A 61 -26.26 13.81 8.88
C THR A 61 -27.35 13.36 7.89
N THR A 62 -27.05 13.35 6.58
CA THR A 62 -28.07 13.13 5.53
C THR A 62 -28.11 11.69 5.00
N GLY A 63 -27.11 10.85 5.31
CA GLY A 63 -27.03 9.50 4.76
C GLY A 63 -26.40 8.46 5.69
N ASN A 64 -26.48 7.20 5.28
CA ASN A 64 -25.86 6.05 5.97
C ASN A 64 -24.96 5.22 5.05
N CYS A 65 -24.95 5.46 3.74
CA CYS A 65 -24.10 4.77 2.77
C CYS A 65 -23.34 5.80 1.93
N TYR A 66 -22.02 5.76 1.98
CA TYR A 66 -21.14 6.73 1.33
C TYR A 66 -20.23 6.00 0.35
N ASP A 67 -20.79 5.76 -0.82
CA ASP A 67 -20.09 5.17 -1.95
C ASP A 67 -19.40 6.25 -2.82
N ARG A 68 -18.80 5.82 -3.93
CA ARG A 68 -18.08 6.70 -4.84
C ARG A 68 -18.97 7.81 -5.41
N GLU A 69 -20.20 7.48 -5.82
CA GLU A 69 -21.11 8.43 -6.47
C GLU A 69 -21.59 9.49 -5.49
N THR A 70 -21.97 9.07 -4.30
CA THR A 70 -22.35 9.94 -3.19
C THR A 70 -21.23 10.91 -2.82
N LEU A 71 -19.99 10.41 -2.70
CA LEU A 71 -18.83 11.23 -2.38
C LEU A 71 -18.53 12.26 -3.47
N LEU A 72 -18.58 11.87 -4.75
CA LEU A 72 -18.33 12.77 -5.87
C LEU A 72 -19.38 13.87 -5.94
N SER A 73 -20.67 13.51 -5.89
CA SER A 73 -21.78 14.46 -5.95
C SER A 73 -21.71 15.49 -4.82
N HIS A 74 -21.43 15.03 -3.60
CA HIS A 74 -21.35 15.90 -2.43
C HIS A 74 -20.11 16.80 -2.45
N ALA A 75 -18.96 16.25 -2.82
CA ALA A 75 -17.71 17.00 -2.94
C ALA A 75 -17.79 18.08 -4.02
N ASP A 76 -18.47 17.82 -5.13
CA ASP A 76 -18.68 18.84 -6.17
C ASP A 76 -19.60 19.96 -5.69
N LYS A 77 -20.65 19.65 -4.94
CA LYS A 77 -21.54 20.65 -4.31
C LYS A 77 -20.74 21.61 -3.42
N TRP A 78 -19.86 21.08 -2.59
CA TRP A 78 -19.08 21.85 -1.62
C TRP A 78 -17.74 22.36 -2.15
N LYS A 79 -17.35 21.97 -3.38
CA LYS A 79 -16.04 22.31 -3.97
C LYS A 79 -14.87 21.92 -3.06
N VAL A 80 -14.92 20.71 -2.52
CA VAL A 80 -13.88 20.10 -1.69
C VAL A 80 -13.29 18.87 -2.39
N CYS A 81 -12.08 18.45 -2.01
CA CYS A 81 -11.48 17.23 -2.55
C CYS A 81 -12.26 16.00 -2.08
N PRO A 82 -12.84 15.18 -2.99
CA PRO A 82 -13.64 14.01 -2.61
C PRO A 82 -12.82 12.94 -1.88
N PHE A 83 -11.53 12.79 -2.21
CA PHE A 83 -10.66 11.84 -1.54
C PHE A 83 -10.39 12.25 -0.09
N GLU A 84 -9.92 13.50 0.14
CA GLU A 84 -9.68 14.01 1.50
C GLU A 84 -10.97 14.03 2.34
N MET A 85 -12.11 14.41 1.73
CA MET A 85 -13.41 14.34 2.40
C MET A 85 -13.76 12.91 2.84
N SER A 86 -13.45 11.90 2.00
CA SER A 86 -13.68 10.50 2.38
C SER A 86 -12.79 10.07 3.56
N LEU A 87 -11.55 10.56 3.62
CA LEU A 87 -10.66 10.29 4.73
C LEU A 87 -11.14 10.96 6.04
N ASP A 88 -11.64 12.19 5.97
CA ASP A 88 -12.20 12.88 7.13
C ASP A 88 -13.48 12.21 7.62
N LEU A 89 -14.38 11.85 6.70
CA LEU A 89 -15.61 11.12 7.01
C LEU A 89 -15.34 9.75 7.66
N SER A 90 -14.22 9.10 7.31
CA SER A 90 -13.87 7.77 7.84
C SER A 90 -13.81 7.70 9.37
N LEU A 91 -13.58 8.83 10.04
CA LEU A 91 -13.54 8.93 11.52
C LEU A 91 -14.95 8.95 12.17
N TRP A 92 -15.99 9.12 11.37
CA TRP A 92 -17.36 9.35 11.85
C TRP A 92 -18.34 8.24 11.45
N VAL A 93 -17.85 7.19 10.80
CA VAL A 93 -18.65 6.06 10.34
C VAL A 93 -18.42 4.81 11.17
N ASP A 94 -19.40 3.89 11.14
CA ASP A 94 -19.36 2.64 11.88
C ASP A 94 -18.57 1.55 11.14
N ALA A 95 -18.53 1.63 9.80
CA ALA A 95 -17.79 0.68 8.97
C ALA A 95 -17.10 1.35 7.78
N VAL A 96 -15.88 0.88 7.49
CA VAL A 96 -15.09 1.34 6.35
C VAL A 96 -14.76 0.14 5.46
N ILE A 97 -15.17 0.20 4.20
CA ILE A 97 -14.81 -0.76 3.16
C ILE A 97 -13.64 -0.19 2.37
N CYS A 98 -12.51 -0.86 2.37
CA CYS A 98 -11.30 -0.40 1.68
C CYS A 98 -10.45 -1.57 1.14
N ASP A 99 -9.43 -1.26 0.34
CA ASP A 99 -8.43 -2.24 -0.05
C ASP A 99 -7.42 -2.50 1.07
N TYR A 100 -6.71 -3.62 1.00
CA TYR A 100 -5.68 -4.04 1.96
C TYR A 100 -4.62 -2.95 2.20
N ASN A 101 -4.25 -2.21 1.16
CA ASN A 101 -3.24 -1.15 1.24
C ASN A 101 -3.57 -0.11 2.32
N TYR A 102 -4.85 0.24 2.49
CA TYR A 102 -5.27 1.23 3.48
C TYR A 102 -5.11 0.76 4.93
N VAL A 103 -4.90 -0.54 5.14
CA VAL A 103 -4.65 -1.12 6.46
C VAL A 103 -3.18 -1.52 6.63
N PHE A 104 -2.64 -2.26 5.65
CA PHE A 104 -1.39 -2.99 5.81
C PHE A 104 -0.17 -2.32 5.20
N ASP A 105 -0.32 -1.54 4.11
CA ASP A 105 0.82 -0.93 3.44
C ASP A 105 1.43 0.18 4.30
N PRO A 106 2.73 0.10 4.66
CA PRO A 106 3.39 1.11 5.49
C PRO A 106 3.32 2.53 4.94
N ASN A 107 3.26 2.68 3.62
CA ASN A 107 3.28 3.98 2.93
C ASN A 107 1.89 4.57 2.70
N VAL A 108 0.86 3.71 2.59
CA VAL A 108 -0.50 4.09 2.15
C VAL A 108 -1.53 3.97 3.28
N CYS A 109 -1.23 3.22 4.34
CA CYS A 109 -2.18 2.97 5.42
C CYS A 109 -2.78 4.25 6.00
N LEU A 110 -4.02 4.14 6.44
CA LEU A 110 -4.75 5.24 7.09
C LEU A 110 -4.11 5.59 8.43
N LYS A 111 -3.15 6.49 8.42
CA LYS A 111 -2.40 6.93 9.64
C LYS A 111 -3.32 7.39 10.77
N ARG A 112 -4.51 7.89 10.44
CA ARG A 112 -5.55 8.29 11.42
C ARG A 112 -5.96 7.13 12.34
N PHE A 113 -5.89 5.87 11.85
CA PHE A 113 -6.24 4.65 12.58
C PHE A 113 -5.00 3.84 12.98
N PHE A 114 -3.93 3.92 12.19
CA PHE A 114 -2.80 3.00 12.27
C PHE A 114 -1.45 3.66 12.58
N ALA A 115 -1.44 4.95 12.96
CA ALA A 115 -0.22 5.60 13.46
C ALA A 115 0.29 4.92 14.74
N ASP A 116 1.57 5.16 15.06
CA ASP A 116 2.17 4.61 16.27
C ASP A 116 1.44 5.13 17.52
N GLY A 117 1.24 4.22 18.49
CA GLY A 117 0.49 4.51 19.70
C GLY A 117 -1.04 4.55 19.55
N VAL A 118 -1.59 4.53 18.32
CA VAL A 118 -3.04 4.51 18.11
C VAL A 118 -3.56 3.06 18.19
N LYS A 119 -4.54 2.83 19.03
CA LYS A 119 -5.32 1.59 19.13
C LYS A 119 -6.80 1.95 19.20
N GLY A 120 -7.66 1.08 18.68
CA GLY A 120 -9.10 1.30 18.72
C GLY A 120 -9.87 -0.03 18.83
N ASN A 121 -11.18 0.09 18.98
CA ASN A 121 -12.08 -1.08 19.04
C ASN A 121 -12.45 -1.55 17.62
N TYR A 122 -11.44 -1.71 16.75
CA TYR A 122 -11.65 -2.13 15.37
C TYR A 122 -11.82 -3.64 15.29
N ILE A 123 -12.70 -4.10 14.43
CA ILE A 123 -12.81 -5.49 13.98
C ILE A 123 -12.43 -5.53 12.51
N PHE A 124 -11.44 -6.34 12.18
CA PHE A 124 -11.01 -6.52 10.80
C PHE A 124 -11.73 -7.70 10.17
N LEU A 125 -12.45 -7.45 9.07
CA LEU A 125 -13.10 -8.47 8.24
C LEU A 125 -12.36 -8.52 6.90
N ILE A 126 -11.54 -9.53 6.69
CA ILE A 126 -10.60 -9.62 5.57
C ILE A 126 -11.10 -10.67 4.60
N ASP A 127 -11.75 -10.19 3.54
CA ASP A 127 -12.28 -11.00 2.44
C ASP A 127 -11.17 -11.39 1.47
N GLU A 128 -11.34 -12.53 0.80
CA GLU A 128 -10.36 -13.10 -0.13
C GLU A 128 -8.93 -13.14 0.47
N ALA A 129 -8.86 -13.51 1.74
CA ALA A 129 -7.64 -13.44 2.53
C ALA A 129 -6.47 -14.26 1.96
N HIS A 130 -6.73 -15.20 1.03
CA HIS A 130 -5.68 -15.90 0.31
C HIS A 130 -4.78 -14.96 -0.51
N ASN A 131 -5.36 -13.86 -1.06
CA ASN A 131 -4.60 -12.86 -1.79
C ASN A 131 -3.75 -11.96 -0.88
N LEU A 132 -4.12 -11.84 0.40
CA LEU A 132 -3.39 -10.97 1.32
C LEU A 132 -1.95 -11.43 1.53
N VAL A 133 -1.67 -12.74 1.46
CA VAL A 133 -0.30 -13.26 1.66
C VAL A 133 0.66 -12.68 0.62
N ASP A 134 0.32 -12.78 -0.66
CA ASP A 134 1.19 -12.29 -1.73
C ASP A 134 1.22 -10.76 -1.77
N ARG A 135 0.07 -10.12 -1.54
CA ARG A 135 0.02 -8.65 -1.42
C ARG A 135 0.86 -8.13 -0.25
N ALA A 136 0.83 -8.80 0.90
CA ALA A 136 1.66 -8.42 2.03
C ALA A 136 3.15 -8.64 1.74
N ARG A 137 3.52 -9.75 1.09
CA ARG A 137 4.91 -9.94 0.62
C ARG A 137 5.38 -8.80 -0.27
N GLU A 138 4.55 -8.35 -1.21
CA GLU A 138 4.85 -7.19 -2.05
C GLU A 138 5.02 -5.91 -1.22
N MET A 139 4.07 -5.60 -0.32
CA MET A 139 4.07 -4.39 0.52
C MET A 139 5.27 -4.28 1.46
N TYR A 140 5.77 -5.44 1.92
CA TYR A 140 6.89 -5.53 2.87
C TYR A 140 8.20 -5.96 2.21
N SER A 141 8.30 -5.92 0.88
CA SER A 141 9.52 -6.15 0.12
C SER A 141 9.95 -4.87 -0.59
N ALA A 142 11.27 -4.74 -0.80
CA ALA A 142 11.81 -3.60 -1.55
C ALA A 142 13.05 -4.01 -2.35
N SER A 143 13.38 -3.25 -3.37
CA SER A 143 14.58 -3.47 -4.16
C SER A 143 15.23 -2.16 -4.60
N ILE A 144 16.55 -2.19 -4.81
CA ILE A 144 17.30 -1.10 -5.43
C ILE A 144 17.95 -1.60 -6.71
N CYS A 145 17.68 -0.91 -7.82
CA CYS A 145 18.24 -1.18 -9.13
C CYS A 145 19.49 -0.31 -9.37
N LYS A 146 20.60 -0.95 -9.70
CA LYS A 146 21.89 -0.27 -9.96
C LYS A 146 21.82 0.63 -11.20
N GLU A 147 21.18 0.18 -12.24
CA GLU A 147 21.04 0.92 -13.50
C GLU A 147 20.20 2.19 -13.31
N GLU A 148 19.21 2.15 -12.43
CA GLU A 148 18.43 3.31 -12.06
C GLU A 148 19.25 4.33 -11.26
N VAL A 149 20.06 3.87 -10.29
CA VAL A 149 21.03 4.72 -9.59
C VAL A 149 21.93 5.46 -10.58
N LEU A 150 22.39 4.78 -11.63
CA LEU A 150 23.21 5.39 -12.69
C LEU A 150 22.42 6.40 -13.52
N ARG A 151 21.16 6.11 -13.85
CA ARG A 151 20.27 7.02 -14.59
C ARG A 151 20.09 8.31 -13.81
N ILE A 152 19.73 8.23 -12.54
CA ILE A 152 19.52 9.40 -11.67
C ILE A 152 20.84 10.17 -11.47
N ARG A 153 21.98 9.48 -11.30
CA ARG A 153 23.29 10.12 -11.22
C ARG A 153 23.58 10.97 -12.49
N ASN A 154 23.26 10.45 -13.66
CA ASN A 154 23.48 11.16 -14.92
C ASN A 154 22.60 12.42 -15.06
N ILE A 155 21.43 12.42 -14.47
CA ILE A 155 20.59 13.61 -14.35
C ILE A 155 21.23 14.58 -13.34
N MET A 156 21.47 14.12 -12.13
CA MET A 156 21.86 14.97 -11.00
C MET A 156 23.26 15.60 -11.11
N LYS A 157 24.15 15.06 -11.96
CA LYS A 157 25.47 15.66 -12.21
C LYS A 157 25.43 17.12 -12.70
N PHE A 158 24.31 17.55 -13.29
CA PHE A 158 24.10 18.92 -13.78
C PHE A 158 23.44 19.84 -12.76
N TYR A 159 22.86 19.28 -11.68
CA TYR A 159 22.02 20.01 -10.73
C TYR A 159 22.58 20.02 -9.31
N SER A 160 23.13 18.89 -8.82
CA SER A 160 23.66 18.80 -7.46
C SER A 160 24.92 17.92 -7.36
N PRO A 161 26.09 18.53 -7.10
CA PRO A 161 27.31 17.79 -6.82
C PRO A 161 27.21 16.92 -5.56
N ARG A 162 26.42 17.35 -4.55
CA ARG A 162 26.23 16.60 -3.30
C ARG A 162 25.45 15.30 -3.54
N VAL A 163 24.29 15.38 -4.19
CA VAL A 163 23.50 14.20 -4.58
C VAL A 163 24.32 13.28 -5.50
N THR A 164 25.05 13.86 -6.47
CA THR A 164 25.91 13.07 -7.37
C THR A 164 26.99 12.28 -6.61
N LYS A 165 27.60 12.88 -5.58
CA LYS A 165 28.59 12.21 -4.72
C LYS A 165 27.98 11.07 -3.93
N ALA A 166 26.79 11.27 -3.37
CA ALA A 166 26.05 10.23 -2.64
C ALA A 166 25.68 9.06 -3.57
N LEU A 167 25.12 9.35 -4.77
CA LEU A 167 24.82 8.34 -5.79
C LEU A 167 26.05 7.56 -6.24
N ASN A 168 27.20 8.19 -6.37
CA ASN A 168 28.46 7.49 -6.69
C ASN A 168 28.87 6.51 -5.58
N LYS A 169 28.62 6.84 -4.31
CA LYS A 169 28.91 5.93 -3.18
C LYS A 169 27.98 4.71 -3.23
N VAL A 170 26.68 4.91 -3.41
CA VAL A 170 25.69 3.84 -3.57
C VAL A 170 26.01 2.96 -4.77
N ASN A 171 26.29 3.56 -5.94
CA ASN A 171 26.66 2.81 -7.15
C ASN A 171 27.91 1.95 -6.97
N ARG A 172 28.92 2.41 -6.22
CA ARG A 172 30.14 1.63 -5.95
C ARG A 172 29.82 0.36 -5.17
N GLN A 173 28.99 0.46 -4.10
CA GLN A 173 28.58 -0.69 -3.31
C GLN A 173 27.77 -1.70 -4.14
N LEU A 174 26.81 -1.20 -4.95
CA LEU A 174 26.06 -2.08 -5.86
C LEU A 174 26.95 -2.70 -6.94
N LEU A 175 27.99 -2.00 -7.40
CA LEU A 175 28.95 -2.56 -8.36
C LEU A 175 29.83 -3.66 -7.73
N GLU A 176 30.19 -3.55 -6.47
CA GLU A 176 30.92 -4.60 -5.74
C GLU A 176 30.06 -5.86 -5.64
N LEU A 177 28.80 -5.73 -5.19
CA LEU A 177 27.84 -6.84 -5.16
C LEU A 177 27.62 -7.45 -6.56
N LYS A 178 27.51 -6.61 -7.60
CA LYS A 178 27.33 -7.08 -8.99
C LYS A 178 28.50 -7.94 -9.48
N LYS A 179 29.73 -7.65 -9.06
CA LYS A 179 30.93 -8.42 -9.48
C LYS A 179 31.00 -9.79 -8.82
N GLU A 180 30.46 -9.92 -7.60
CA GLU A 180 30.45 -11.16 -6.82
C GLU A 180 29.27 -12.04 -7.17
N CYS A 181 28.18 -11.47 -7.69
CA CYS A 181 26.94 -12.14 -8.03
C CYS A 181 27.07 -12.89 -9.36
N GLY A 182 26.76 -14.19 -9.36
CA GLY A 182 26.51 -14.95 -10.59
C GLY A 182 25.17 -14.56 -11.23
N ARG A 183 24.22 -15.50 -11.32
CA ARG A 183 22.86 -15.19 -11.74
C ARG A 183 22.04 -14.59 -10.59
N TYR A 184 22.20 -15.15 -9.40
CA TYR A 184 21.67 -14.65 -8.13
C TYR A 184 22.59 -15.09 -6.99
N GLU A 185 22.59 -14.32 -5.90
CA GLU A 185 23.38 -14.58 -4.69
C GLU A 185 22.57 -14.23 -3.46
N VAL A 186 22.46 -15.17 -2.51
CA VAL A 186 21.81 -14.93 -1.21
C VAL A 186 22.85 -14.34 -0.25
N LEU A 187 22.47 -13.24 0.40
CA LEU A 187 23.36 -12.46 1.25
C LEU A 187 22.93 -12.56 2.72
N ALA A 188 23.88 -12.41 3.64
CA ALA A 188 23.58 -12.34 5.07
C ALA A 188 22.80 -11.06 5.47
N GLY A 189 22.77 -10.06 4.60
CA GLY A 189 22.07 -8.80 4.79
C GLY A 189 22.50 -7.76 3.76
N PRO A 190 21.90 -6.54 3.78
CA PRO A 190 22.18 -5.48 2.81
C PRO A 190 23.54 -4.76 3.06
N GLY A 191 24.32 -5.20 4.06
CA GLY A 191 25.62 -4.63 4.38
C GLY A 191 25.55 -3.14 4.74
N GLY A 192 26.50 -2.36 4.24
CA GLY A 192 26.55 -0.91 4.46
C GLY A 192 25.66 -0.07 3.53
N LEU A 193 24.89 -0.69 2.65
CA LEU A 193 24.07 0.02 1.67
C LEU A 193 22.98 0.89 2.29
N PRO A 194 22.22 0.46 3.33
CA PRO A 194 21.22 1.29 3.97
C PRO A 194 21.77 2.62 4.50
N VAL A 195 22.96 2.60 5.11
CA VAL A 195 23.63 3.83 5.59
C VAL A 195 23.94 4.79 4.45
N SER A 196 24.34 4.27 3.29
CA SER A 196 24.64 5.08 2.11
C SER A 196 23.37 5.61 1.45
N LEU A 197 22.27 4.83 1.46
CA LEU A 197 20.96 5.25 0.98
C LEU A 197 20.32 6.30 1.90
N LEU A 198 20.48 6.19 3.22
CA LEU A 198 20.01 7.19 4.17
C LEU A 198 20.69 8.55 3.95
N ALA A 199 22.03 8.52 3.73
CA ALA A 199 22.74 9.74 3.40
C ALA A 199 22.32 10.32 2.03
N LEU A 200 22.04 9.45 1.04
CA LEU A 200 21.51 9.87 -0.26
C LEU A 200 20.10 10.50 -0.11
N GLN A 201 19.23 9.90 0.69
CA GLN A 201 17.89 10.42 0.94
C GLN A 201 17.97 11.84 1.51
N GLY A 202 18.81 12.09 2.53
CA GLY A 202 18.98 13.44 3.10
C GLY A 202 19.45 14.48 2.09
N GLU A 203 20.35 14.09 1.15
CA GLU A 203 20.79 15.00 0.07
C GLU A 203 19.70 15.23 -0.99
N LEU A 204 18.84 14.22 -1.25
CA LEU A 204 17.67 14.36 -2.12
C LEU A 204 16.59 15.24 -1.49
N ASP A 205 16.32 15.08 -0.19
CA ASP A 205 15.37 15.93 0.56
C ASP A 205 15.78 17.39 0.46
N HIS A 206 17.04 17.69 0.79
CA HIS A 206 17.58 19.05 0.70
C HIS A 206 17.52 19.62 -0.72
N PHE A 207 17.84 18.80 -1.74
CA PHE A 207 17.73 19.23 -3.14
C PHE A 207 16.27 19.53 -3.53
N MET A 208 15.30 18.71 -3.12
CA MET A 208 13.88 18.91 -3.45
C MET A 208 13.29 20.15 -2.75
N GLU A 209 13.73 20.44 -1.52
CA GLU A 209 13.32 21.65 -0.79
C GLU A 209 13.85 22.94 -1.42
N GLU A 210 15.08 22.93 -1.91
CA GLU A 210 15.71 24.11 -2.50
C GLU A 210 15.42 24.28 -4.00
N SER A 211 15.04 23.20 -4.69
CA SER A 211 14.89 23.20 -6.15
C SER A 211 13.60 23.87 -6.60
N GLN A 212 13.74 24.88 -7.45
CA GLN A 212 12.61 25.46 -8.20
C GLN A 212 12.32 24.72 -9.51
N ASN A 213 13.09 23.68 -9.85
CA ASN A 213 12.96 22.95 -11.11
C ASN A 213 12.04 21.74 -10.93
N VAL A 214 10.73 21.97 -11.06
CA VAL A 214 9.67 20.95 -10.92
C VAL A 214 9.92 19.75 -11.84
N ALA A 215 10.35 19.96 -13.08
CA ALA A 215 10.56 18.88 -14.04
C ALA A 215 11.68 17.90 -13.64
N VAL A 216 12.74 18.40 -12.97
CA VAL A 216 13.80 17.52 -12.45
C VAL A 216 13.34 16.79 -11.20
N THR A 217 12.60 17.46 -10.33
CA THR A 217 12.03 16.84 -9.14
C THR A 217 11.09 15.68 -9.52
N GLU A 218 10.23 15.87 -10.50
CA GLU A 218 9.36 14.79 -11.02
C GLU A 218 10.16 13.59 -11.55
N GLN A 219 11.27 13.83 -12.27
CA GLN A 219 12.09 12.74 -12.83
C GLN A 219 12.80 11.89 -11.79
N ILE A 220 13.04 12.40 -10.59
CA ILE A 220 13.72 11.70 -9.51
C ILE A 220 12.76 11.16 -8.43
N LEU A 221 11.49 11.52 -8.48
CA LEU A 221 10.53 11.25 -7.41
C LEU A 221 10.28 9.75 -7.21
N ASP A 222 10.12 8.99 -8.28
CA ASP A 222 9.93 7.53 -8.20
C ASP A 222 11.15 6.84 -7.58
N PHE A 223 12.34 7.28 -7.97
CA PHE A 223 13.59 6.78 -7.39
C PHE A 223 13.71 7.16 -5.90
N TYR A 224 13.34 8.39 -5.54
CA TYR A 224 13.30 8.82 -4.15
C TYR A 224 12.39 7.92 -3.31
N PHE A 225 11.21 7.60 -3.82
CA PHE A 225 10.30 6.67 -3.14
C PHE A 225 10.88 5.26 -3.05
N SER A 226 11.55 4.77 -4.10
CA SER A 226 12.22 3.46 -4.06
C SER A 226 13.33 3.40 -3.00
N VAL A 227 14.09 4.49 -2.83
CA VAL A 227 15.11 4.60 -1.77
C VAL A 227 14.47 4.58 -0.38
N ARG A 228 13.39 5.35 -0.18
CA ARG A 228 12.65 5.39 1.08
C ARG A 228 12.06 4.03 1.42
N ASP A 229 11.46 3.37 0.46
CA ASP A 229 10.84 2.05 0.66
C ASP A 229 11.89 0.99 1.01
N PHE A 230 13.06 1.04 0.34
CA PHE A 230 14.16 0.15 0.69
C PHE A 230 14.67 0.38 2.12
N LEU A 231 14.77 1.63 2.56
CA LEU A 231 15.16 1.98 3.92
C LEU A 231 14.13 1.49 4.93
N ASN A 232 12.84 1.76 4.70
CA ASN A 232 11.76 1.31 5.56
C ASN A 232 11.76 -0.22 5.72
N VAL A 233 11.91 -0.97 4.62
CA VAL A 233 11.97 -2.43 4.66
C VAL A 233 13.25 -2.92 5.31
N SER A 234 14.38 -2.21 5.15
CA SER A 234 15.64 -2.61 5.78
C SER A 234 15.59 -2.59 7.32
N GLU A 235 14.69 -1.79 7.91
CA GLU A 235 14.44 -1.74 9.35
C GLU A 235 13.57 -2.92 9.86
N LEU A 236 12.85 -3.60 8.95
CA LEU A 236 11.98 -4.72 9.27
C LEU A 236 12.66 -6.08 9.15
N LEU A 237 13.93 -6.12 8.71
CA LEU A 237 14.62 -7.38 8.42
C LEU A 237 14.78 -8.25 9.68
N ASP A 238 14.24 -9.46 9.59
CA ASP A 238 14.34 -10.53 10.59
C ASP A 238 14.47 -11.90 9.88
N GLU A 239 14.26 -13.00 10.58
CA GLU A 239 14.32 -14.37 10.04
C GLU A 239 13.23 -14.66 8.99
N ASN A 240 12.22 -13.80 8.84
CA ASN A 240 11.17 -13.92 7.84
C ASN A 240 11.54 -13.28 6.49
N TYR A 241 12.75 -12.74 6.38
CA TYR A 241 13.24 -12.09 5.17
C TYR A 241 14.40 -12.85 4.52
N VAL A 242 14.49 -12.70 3.20
CA VAL A 242 15.67 -13.11 2.42
C VAL A 242 16.24 -11.90 1.70
N VAL A 243 17.53 -11.65 1.91
CA VAL A 243 18.27 -10.62 1.17
C VAL A 243 19.05 -11.32 0.06
N TYR A 244 18.85 -10.88 -1.19
CA TYR A 244 19.58 -11.45 -2.32
C TYR A 244 19.82 -10.43 -3.41
N SER A 245 20.89 -10.64 -4.17
CA SER A 245 21.18 -9.90 -5.39
C SER A 245 20.92 -10.77 -6.61
N GLU A 246 20.57 -10.15 -7.73
CA GLU A 246 20.30 -10.87 -8.97
C GLU A 246 20.62 -10.04 -10.21
N HIS A 247 20.97 -10.74 -11.28
CA HIS A 247 20.95 -10.23 -12.65
C HIS A 247 19.62 -10.58 -13.30
N LYS A 248 18.87 -9.57 -13.72
CA LYS A 248 17.65 -9.75 -14.51
C LYS A 248 18.01 -10.08 -15.97
N ASP A 249 17.05 -10.69 -16.69
CA ASP A 249 17.23 -11.06 -18.10
C ASP A 249 17.40 -9.82 -19.01
N ASP A 250 16.94 -8.64 -18.59
CA ASP A 250 17.15 -7.35 -19.26
C ASP A 250 18.52 -6.71 -19.01
N GLY A 251 19.38 -7.36 -18.21
CA GLY A 251 20.72 -6.90 -17.85
C GLY A 251 20.77 -5.98 -16.62
N GLU A 252 19.66 -5.68 -16.01
CA GLU A 252 19.61 -4.93 -14.74
C GLU A 252 20.20 -5.77 -13.59
N PHE A 253 20.83 -5.09 -12.65
CA PHE A 253 21.27 -5.68 -11.39
C PHE A 253 20.48 -5.08 -10.23
N ARG A 254 19.91 -5.96 -9.40
CA ARG A 254 19.09 -5.57 -8.26
C ARG A 254 19.57 -6.21 -6.97
N LEU A 255 19.51 -5.43 -5.88
CA LEU A 255 19.52 -5.94 -4.52
C LEU A 255 18.09 -5.93 -3.99
N ASN A 256 17.65 -7.09 -3.52
CA ASN A 256 16.28 -7.32 -3.08
C ASN A 256 16.22 -7.63 -1.59
N LEU A 257 15.26 -7.03 -0.89
CA LEU A 257 14.84 -7.37 0.45
C LEU A 257 13.46 -8.04 0.33
N MET A 258 13.40 -9.35 0.40
CA MET A 258 12.19 -10.12 0.12
C MET A 258 11.56 -10.61 1.43
N CYS A 259 10.34 -10.18 1.70
CA CYS A 259 9.52 -10.73 2.77
C CYS A 259 8.98 -12.11 2.35
N VAL A 260 9.41 -13.16 3.03
CA VAL A 260 8.95 -14.54 2.78
C VAL A 260 7.71 -14.86 3.59
N ASN A 261 7.70 -14.46 4.87
CA ASN A 261 6.56 -14.64 5.76
C ASN A 261 6.09 -13.29 6.32
N PRO A 262 4.94 -12.77 5.88
CA PRO A 262 4.47 -11.45 6.29
C PRO A 262 3.71 -11.45 7.63
N ALA A 263 3.54 -12.58 8.30
CA ALA A 263 2.68 -12.71 9.50
C ALA A 263 3.04 -11.72 10.61
N VAL A 264 4.33 -11.49 10.87
CA VAL A 264 4.80 -10.53 11.89
C VAL A 264 4.39 -9.09 11.52
N ASN A 265 4.57 -8.72 10.27
CA ASN A 265 4.22 -7.38 9.79
C ASN A 265 2.70 -7.14 9.81
N LEU A 266 1.92 -8.15 9.41
CA LEU A 266 0.46 -8.11 9.49
C LEU A 266 -0.02 -7.99 10.94
N ALA A 267 0.59 -8.75 11.87
CA ALA A 267 0.24 -8.72 13.29
C ALA A 267 0.38 -7.33 13.90
N GLN A 268 1.42 -6.57 13.56
CA GLN A 268 1.63 -5.20 14.04
C GLN A 268 0.45 -4.26 13.72
N ARG A 269 -0.23 -4.51 12.60
CA ARG A 269 -1.43 -3.74 12.20
C ARG A 269 -2.69 -4.29 12.88
N LEU A 270 -2.86 -5.60 12.91
CA LEU A 270 -4.03 -6.26 13.48
C LEU A 270 -4.14 -6.10 15.00
N GLU A 271 -3.02 -5.99 15.71
CA GLU A 271 -2.97 -5.71 17.15
C GLU A 271 -3.47 -4.30 17.53
N LYS A 272 -3.69 -3.43 16.55
CA LYS A 272 -4.33 -2.12 16.77
C LYS A 272 -5.84 -2.23 16.92
N GLY A 273 -6.44 -3.37 16.56
CA GLY A 273 -7.84 -3.70 16.76
C GLY A 273 -8.08 -4.72 17.87
N VAL A 274 -9.31 -5.13 18.04
CA VAL A 274 -9.77 -6.09 19.08
C VAL A 274 -10.09 -7.47 18.54
N GLY A 275 -10.23 -7.62 17.22
CA GLY A 275 -10.52 -8.90 16.60
C GLY A 275 -10.34 -8.90 15.09
N THR A 276 -10.07 -10.08 14.54
CA THR A 276 -9.86 -10.27 13.09
C THR A 276 -10.52 -11.55 12.63
N ALA A 277 -11.20 -11.50 11.49
CA ALA A 277 -11.68 -12.66 10.76
C ALA A 277 -11.12 -12.64 9.33
N PHE A 278 -10.34 -13.67 9.00
CA PHE A 278 -9.90 -13.94 7.64
C PHE A 278 -10.85 -14.95 7.00
N PHE A 279 -11.33 -14.66 5.82
CA PHE A 279 -12.22 -15.59 5.10
C PHE A 279 -11.95 -15.58 3.59
N SER A 280 -12.14 -16.74 2.99
CA SER A 280 -12.05 -16.96 1.54
C SER A 280 -12.59 -18.34 1.20
N ALA A 281 -13.01 -18.55 -0.03
CA ALA A 281 -13.37 -19.86 -0.56
C ALA A 281 -12.15 -20.79 -0.70
N THR A 282 -10.92 -20.26 -0.69
CA THR A 282 -9.69 -20.99 -1.08
C THR A 282 -8.56 -20.93 -0.05
N LEU A 283 -8.86 -20.75 1.26
CA LEU A 283 -7.86 -20.81 2.33
C LEU A 283 -7.37 -22.25 2.61
N LEU A 284 -6.94 -22.95 1.57
CA LEU A 284 -6.42 -24.32 1.66
C LEU A 284 -5.01 -24.43 1.07
N PRO A 285 -4.08 -25.13 1.75
CA PRO A 285 -4.22 -25.78 3.05
C PRO A 285 -4.26 -24.78 4.22
N MET A 286 -5.16 -24.96 5.17
CA MET A 286 -5.39 -24.05 6.30
C MET A 286 -4.12 -23.81 7.12
N THR A 287 -3.28 -24.82 7.29
CA THR A 287 -2.01 -24.73 8.04
C THR A 287 -1.02 -23.75 7.42
N TYR A 288 -1.00 -23.63 6.08
CA TYR A 288 -0.17 -22.68 5.38
C TYR A 288 -0.64 -21.25 5.64
N TYR A 289 -1.92 -20.98 5.36
CA TYR A 289 -2.47 -19.63 5.54
C TYR A 289 -2.42 -19.15 6.98
N ARG A 290 -2.66 -20.07 7.94
CA ARG A 290 -2.51 -19.73 9.36
C ARG A 290 -1.09 -19.24 9.69
N LYS A 291 -0.05 -19.87 9.15
CA LYS A 291 1.34 -19.47 9.36
C LYS A 291 1.70 -18.16 8.67
N MET A 292 1.04 -17.83 7.55
CA MET A 292 1.33 -16.64 6.76
C MET A 292 0.53 -15.41 7.21
N LEU A 293 -0.63 -15.60 7.85
CA LEU A 293 -1.56 -14.54 8.22
C LEU A 293 -1.57 -14.23 9.71
N SER A 294 -1.06 -15.13 10.55
CA SER A 294 -1.06 -14.96 11.99
C SER A 294 0.22 -15.45 12.65
N VAL A 295 0.61 -14.76 13.71
CA VAL A 295 1.69 -15.16 14.64
C VAL A 295 1.14 -15.95 15.86
N ARG A 296 -0.18 -16.01 16.03
CA ARG A 296 -0.83 -16.62 17.19
C ARG A 296 -1.02 -18.11 16.98
N THR A 297 -0.78 -18.87 18.02
CA THR A 297 -0.93 -20.35 18.00
C THR A 297 -2.34 -20.82 18.36
N ASP A 298 -3.12 -19.94 18.98
CA ASP A 298 -4.48 -20.19 19.49
C ASP A 298 -5.60 -19.73 18.52
N ASP A 299 -5.26 -19.23 17.34
CA ASP A 299 -6.24 -18.85 16.33
C ASP A 299 -7.03 -20.06 15.82
N PHE A 300 -8.34 -19.87 15.65
CA PHE A 300 -9.25 -20.93 15.20
C PHE A 300 -9.37 -20.91 13.67
N GLY A 301 -9.39 -22.13 13.09
CA GLY A 301 -9.76 -22.33 11.69
C GLY A 301 -11.12 -23.05 11.61
N ILE A 302 -12.05 -22.47 10.87
CA ILE A 302 -13.39 -23.04 10.65
C ILE A 302 -13.55 -23.39 9.19
N TYR A 303 -13.99 -24.61 8.91
CA TYR A 303 -14.37 -25.02 7.57
C TYR A 303 -15.89 -24.93 7.43
N VAL A 304 -16.36 -24.13 6.50
CA VAL A 304 -17.77 -24.00 6.17
C VAL A 304 -18.04 -24.75 4.87
N GLN A 305 -19.04 -25.63 4.88
CA GLN A 305 -19.43 -26.35 3.68
C GLN A 305 -20.02 -25.38 2.66
N SER A 306 -19.72 -25.62 1.37
CA SER A 306 -20.31 -24.87 0.28
C SER A 306 -21.84 -24.99 0.31
N PRO A 307 -22.57 -23.86 0.20
CA PRO A 307 -24.04 -23.89 0.09
C PRO A 307 -24.52 -24.38 -1.29
N PHE A 308 -23.60 -24.52 -2.24
CA PHE A 308 -23.94 -24.96 -3.59
C PHE A 308 -24.04 -26.49 -3.66
N ASP A 309 -25.16 -26.96 -4.21
CA ASP A 309 -25.41 -28.37 -4.44
C ASP A 309 -24.41 -28.94 -5.49
N ARG A 310 -23.64 -29.94 -5.07
CA ARG A 310 -22.64 -30.58 -5.93
C ARG A 310 -23.26 -31.30 -7.14
N GLU A 311 -24.49 -31.77 -7.03
CA GLU A 311 -25.19 -32.46 -8.12
C GLU A 311 -25.59 -31.49 -9.23
N LYS A 312 -25.73 -30.22 -8.93
CA LYS A 312 -26.02 -29.16 -9.92
C LYS A 312 -24.76 -28.61 -10.62
N ARG A 313 -23.59 -29.15 -10.32
CA ARG A 313 -22.33 -28.72 -10.93
C ARG A 313 -22.23 -29.27 -12.36
N CYS A 314 -22.21 -28.36 -13.34
CA CYS A 314 -21.88 -28.68 -14.71
C CYS A 314 -20.37 -28.50 -14.95
N LEU A 315 -19.66 -29.58 -15.28
CA LEU A 315 -18.26 -29.56 -15.69
C LEU A 315 -18.16 -29.68 -17.20
N VAL A 316 -17.70 -28.64 -17.87
CA VAL A 316 -17.45 -28.65 -19.32
C VAL A 316 -15.96 -28.55 -19.56
N VAL A 317 -15.40 -29.47 -20.33
CA VAL A 317 -14.00 -29.47 -20.77
C VAL A 317 -13.92 -29.04 -22.21
N GLY A 318 -13.47 -27.83 -22.47
CA GLY A 318 -13.16 -27.34 -23.83
C GLY A 318 -11.86 -27.97 -24.32
N ARG A 319 -11.91 -28.69 -25.44
CA ARG A 319 -10.70 -29.31 -26.06
C ARG A 319 -10.06 -28.43 -27.13
N ASP A 320 -10.75 -27.40 -27.58
CA ASP A 320 -10.38 -26.55 -28.71
C ASP A 320 -9.80 -25.19 -28.28
N VAL A 321 -9.46 -25.02 -27.00
CA VAL A 321 -8.86 -23.80 -26.48
C VAL A 321 -7.39 -24.07 -26.19
N SER A 322 -6.51 -23.44 -26.96
CA SER A 322 -5.07 -23.37 -26.66
C SER A 322 -4.78 -22.12 -25.83
N SER A 323 -3.97 -22.26 -24.78
CA SER A 323 -3.44 -21.14 -23.98
C SER A 323 -2.39 -20.36 -24.75
#